data_1ef14f3d9d6ea9f29d7871237062c3f3
#
_entry.id   1ef14f3d9d6ea9f29d7871237062c3f3
#
_cell.length_a   1.000
_cell.length_b   1.000
_cell.length_c   1.000
_cell.angle_alpha   90.00
_cell.angle_beta   90.00
_cell.angle_gamma   90.00
#
_symmetry.space_group_name_H-M   'P 1'
#
loop_
_entity.id
_entity.type
_entity.pdbx_description
1 polymer ?
#
loop_
_entity_poly.entity_id
_entity_poly.type
_entity_poly.pdbx_seq_one_letter_code
_entity_poly.pdbx_strand_id
1 'polypeptide(L)'
;MEEYKIFFKKSVEKDFKVIPQAYLSKVLKRIEDLKSEPRPNGSEKLTGLELYRIRQGIFRIVYSIQDNELTIWIVKVAHRKEIYKKIS
;
A
#
# COMPACT_ATOMS: atom_id res chain seq x y z
N MET A 1 -4.17 -14.43 16.83
CA MET A 1 -3.11 -13.45 16.58
C MET A 1 -3.68 -12.09 16.33
N GLU A 2 -3.00 -11.07 16.81
CA GLU A 2 -3.48 -9.71 16.61
C GLU A 2 -3.21 -9.28 15.19
N GLU A 3 -4.17 -8.59 14.61
CA GLU A 3 -4.02 -8.05 13.27
C GLU A 3 -3.67 -6.57 13.35
N TYR A 4 -2.99 -6.09 12.30
CA TYR A 4 -2.68 -4.67 12.18
C TYR A 4 -3.94 -3.91 11.79
N LYS A 5 -3.99 -2.64 12.19
CA LYS A 5 -5.04 -1.72 11.77
C LYS A 5 -4.54 -0.98 10.54
N ILE A 6 -5.42 -0.72 9.60
CA ILE A 6 -5.05 -0.03 8.37
C ILE A 6 -5.71 1.33 8.29
N PHE A 7 -4.89 2.34 8.07
CA PHE A 7 -5.33 3.72 7.86
C PHE A 7 -4.87 4.18 6.48
N PHE A 8 -5.56 5.16 5.94
CA PHE A 8 -5.26 5.70 4.61
C PHE A 8 -4.96 7.18 4.72
N LYS A 9 -3.90 7.64 4.04
CA LYS A 9 -3.68 9.08 3.92
C LYS A 9 -4.74 9.65 3.00
N LYS A 10 -5.09 10.92 3.20
CA LYS A 10 -6.13 11.56 2.40
C LYS A 10 -5.86 11.50 0.91
N SER A 11 -4.61 11.64 0.52
CA SER A 11 -4.23 11.59 -0.90
C SER A 11 -4.57 10.24 -1.54
N VAL A 12 -4.63 9.17 -0.76
CA VAL A 12 -4.95 7.83 -1.28
C VAL A 12 -6.41 7.76 -1.74
N GLU A 13 -7.30 8.51 -1.11
CA GLU A 13 -8.69 8.55 -1.54
C GLU A 13 -8.80 9.07 -2.97
N LYS A 14 -7.97 10.04 -3.33
CA LYS A 14 -7.91 10.55 -4.68
C LYS A 14 -7.33 9.51 -5.63
N ASP A 15 -6.34 8.77 -5.16
CA ASP A 15 -5.74 7.69 -5.96
C ASP A 15 -6.81 6.66 -6.34
N PHE A 16 -7.67 6.31 -5.38
CA PHE A 16 -8.72 5.32 -5.63
C PHE A 16 -9.72 5.77 -6.69
N LYS A 17 -9.98 7.07 -6.76
CA LYS A 17 -10.97 7.59 -7.71
C LYS A 17 -10.58 7.41 -9.17
N VAL A 18 -9.29 7.31 -9.45
CA VAL A 18 -8.82 7.17 -10.83
C VAL A 18 -8.51 5.71 -11.19
N ILE A 19 -8.70 4.79 -10.27
CA ILE A 19 -8.47 3.37 -10.54
C ILE A 19 -9.79 2.72 -10.98
N PRO A 20 -9.81 2.06 -12.16
CA PRO A 20 -11.03 1.36 -12.60
C PRO A 20 -11.47 0.33 -11.58
N GLN A 21 -12.78 0.16 -11.43
CA GLN A 21 -13.36 -0.70 -10.40
C GLN A 21 -12.80 -2.12 -10.42
N ALA A 22 -12.57 -2.66 -11.61
CA ALA A 22 -12.05 -4.02 -11.74
C ALA A 22 -10.68 -4.20 -11.09
N TYR A 23 -9.85 -3.15 -11.12
CA TYR A 23 -8.54 -3.18 -10.49
C TYR A 23 -8.61 -2.77 -9.03
N LEU A 24 -9.50 -1.84 -8.72
CA LEU A 24 -9.64 -1.32 -7.36
C LEU A 24 -10.01 -2.42 -6.37
N SER A 25 -10.92 -3.32 -6.73
CA SER A 25 -11.32 -4.39 -5.84
C SER A 25 -10.14 -5.29 -5.48
N LYS A 26 -9.25 -5.54 -6.43
CA LYS A 26 -8.05 -6.36 -6.20
C LYS A 26 -7.03 -5.61 -5.35
N VAL A 27 -6.89 -4.31 -5.57
CA VAL A 27 -6.01 -3.46 -4.76
C VAL A 27 -6.49 -3.47 -3.30
N LEU A 28 -7.79 -3.29 -3.09
CA LEU A 28 -8.34 -3.26 -1.73
C LEU A 28 -8.17 -4.61 -1.04
N LYS A 29 -8.34 -5.70 -1.77
CA LYS A 29 -8.12 -7.05 -1.22
C LYS A 29 -6.67 -7.24 -0.80
N ARG A 30 -5.75 -6.77 -1.63
CA ARG A 30 -4.32 -6.86 -1.34
C ARG A 30 -3.96 -6.06 -0.08
N ILE A 31 -4.56 -4.88 0.07
CA ILE A 31 -4.35 -4.06 1.26
C ILE A 31 -4.91 -4.77 2.50
N GLU A 32 -6.09 -5.35 2.38
CA GLU A 32 -6.71 -6.08 3.49
C GLU A 32 -5.82 -7.21 3.99
N ASP A 33 -5.15 -7.90 3.06
CA ASP A 33 -4.26 -9.00 3.42
C ASP A 33 -3.06 -8.56 4.26
N LEU A 34 -2.69 -7.29 4.19
CA LEU A 34 -1.59 -6.76 5.00
C LEU A 34 -1.88 -6.79 6.49
N LYS A 35 -3.15 -6.85 6.87
CA LYS A 35 -3.52 -6.91 8.29
C LYS A 35 -2.91 -8.11 9.00
N SER A 36 -2.88 -9.25 8.32
CA SER A 36 -2.34 -10.46 8.91
C SER A 36 -0.87 -10.68 8.57
N GLU A 37 -0.40 -10.08 7.49
CA GLU A 37 1.00 -10.22 7.08
C GLU A 37 1.51 -8.93 6.45
N PRO A 38 2.06 -8.02 7.28
CA PRO A 38 2.52 -6.71 6.79
C PRO A 38 3.68 -6.76 5.80
N ARG A 39 4.46 -7.83 5.83
CA ARG A 39 5.61 -8.00 4.94
C ARG A 39 5.48 -9.29 4.13
N PRO A 40 4.45 -9.34 3.24
CA PRO A 40 4.23 -10.57 2.47
C PRO A 40 5.33 -10.79 1.44
N ASN A 41 5.35 -11.99 0.86
CA ASN A 41 6.27 -12.28 -0.23
C ASN A 41 6.05 -11.26 -1.34
N GLY A 42 7.16 -10.72 -1.87
CA GLY A 42 7.08 -9.70 -2.89
C GLY A 42 7.07 -8.28 -2.36
N SER A 43 7.00 -8.10 -1.04
CA SER A 43 7.13 -6.76 -0.47
C SER A 43 8.60 -6.34 -0.51
N GLU A 44 8.83 -5.06 -0.78
CA GLU A 44 10.18 -4.50 -0.82
C GLU A 44 10.23 -3.25 0.04
N LYS A 45 11.28 -3.13 0.83
CA LYS A 45 11.51 -1.89 1.57
C LYS A 45 12.19 -0.91 0.63
N LEU A 46 11.67 0.31 0.55
CA LEU A 46 12.22 1.32 -0.34
C LEU A 46 13.52 1.87 0.26
N THR A 47 14.56 1.93 -0.56
CA THR A 47 15.88 2.39 -0.13
C THR A 47 15.83 3.80 0.43
N GLY A 48 16.36 3.97 1.66
CA GLY A 48 16.43 5.28 2.29
C GLY A 48 15.13 5.80 2.86
N LEU A 49 14.05 5.01 2.78
CA LEU A 49 12.74 5.42 3.29
C LEU A 49 12.20 4.36 4.25
N GLU A 50 11.38 4.79 5.20
CA GLU A 50 10.69 3.86 6.09
C GLU A 50 9.35 3.46 5.47
N LEU A 51 9.39 3.04 4.21
CA LEU A 51 8.23 2.67 3.42
C LEU A 51 8.46 1.32 2.76
N TYR A 52 7.35 0.62 2.54
CA TYR A 52 7.34 -0.65 1.84
C TYR A 52 6.47 -0.54 0.60
N ARG A 53 6.71 -1.40 -0.37
CA ARG A 53 5.95 -1.44 -1.60
C ARG A 53 5.55 -2.87 -1.92
N ILE A 54 4.31 -3.06 -2.35
CA ILE A 54 3.84 -4.33 -2.90
C ILE A 54 3.21 -4.07 -4.25
N ARG A 55 3.19 -5.11 -5.08
CA ARG A 55 2.62 -5.05 -6.41
C ARG A 55 1.24 -5.69 -6.43
N GLN A 56 0.33 -5.06 -7.18
CA GLN A 56 -0.95 -5.66 -7.47
C GLN A 56 -1.26 -5.35 -8.94
N GLY A 57 -0.94 -6.31 -9.83
CA GLY A 57 -1.06 -6.08 -11.26
C GLY A 57 -0.18 -4.92 -11.71
N ILE A 58 -0.78 -3.97 -12.40
CA ILE A 58 -0.06 -2.80 -12.88
C ILE A 58 0.03 -1.69 -11.83
N PHE A 59 -0.54 -1.92 -10.65
CA PHE A 59 -0.52 -0.94 -9.58
C PHE A 59 0.51 -1.29 -8.52
N ARG A 60 0.97 -0.26 -7.82
CA ARG A 60 1.90 -0.39 -6.70
C ARG A 60 1.28 0.27 -5.48
N ILE A 61 1.40 -0.39 -4.36
CA ILE A 61 0.87 0.09 -3.09
C ILE A 61 2.06 0.38 -2.19
N VAL A 62 2.16 1.62 -1.72
CA VAL A 62 3.25 2.03 -0.82
C VAL A 62 2.65 2.28 0.55
N TYR A 63 3.29 1.75 1.57
CA TYR A 63 2.78 1.82 2.93
C TYR A 63 3.91 1.85 3.95
N SER A 64 3.58 2.31 5.16
CA SER A 64 4.49 2.28 6.29
C SER A 64 3.93 1.32 7.34
N ILE A 65 4.83 0.77 8.15
CA ILE A 65 4.47 -0.17 9.20
C ILE A 65 4.97 0.37 10.54
N GLN A 66 4.06 0.53 11.49
CA GLN A 66 4.40 0.86 12.86
C GLN A 66 4.14 -0.39 13.70
N ASP A 67 5.16 -1.22 13.85
CA ASP A 67 5.01 -2.50 14.55
C ASP A 67 4.59 -2.35 16.00
N ASN A 68 5.13 -1.36 16.70
CA ASN A 68 4.80 -1.14 18.10
C ASN A 68 3.33 -0.80 18.33
N GLU A 69 2.68 -0.25 17.31
CA GLU A 69 1.29 0.17 17.38
C GLU A 69 0.37 -0.75 16.60
N LEU A 70 0.91 -1.78 15.99
CA LEU A 70 0.16 -2.70 15.11
C LEU A 70 -0.64 -1.92 14.09
N THR A 71 0.02 -0.97 13.43
CA THR A 71 -0.63 -0.02 12.52
C THR A 71 0.09 0.03 11.19
N ILE A 72 -0.70 0.11 10.12
CA ILE A 72 -0.19 0.28 8.76
C ILE A 72 -0.86 1.51 8.16
N TRP A 73 -0.06 2.39 7.56
CA TRP A 73 -0.57 3.54 6.82
C TRP A 73 -0.35 3.31 5.33
N ILE A 74 -1.43 3.36 4.57
CA ILE A 74 -1.33 3.33 3.11
C ILE A 74 -1.02 4.75 2.67
N VAL A 75 0.13 4.92 2.03
CA VAL A 75 0.68 6.23 1.69
C VAL A 75 0.40 6.60 0.25
N LYS A 76 0.44 5.62 -0.66
CA LYS A 76 0.26 5.88 -2.08
C LYS A 76 -0.19 4.61 -2.80
N VAL A 77 -1.10 4.77 -3.75
CA VAL A 77 -1.48 3.71 -4.68
C VAL A 77 -1.45 4.34 -6.06
N ALA A 78 -0.64 3.81 -6.96
CA ALA A 78 -0.48 4.40 -8.28
C ALA A 78 -0.06 3.37 -9.31
N HIS A 79 -0.25 3.73 -10.57
CA HIS A 79 0.22 2.92 -11.69
C HIS A 79 1.74 2.79 -11.60
N ARG A 80 2.26 1.63 -11.98
CA ARG A 80 3.70 1.34 -11.91
C ARG A 80 4.60 2.41 -12.55
N LYS A 81 4.10 3.12 -13.54
CA LYS A 81 4.87 4.16 -14.23
C LYS A 81 4.91 5.49 -13.47
N GLU A 82 3.99 5.69 -12.54
CA GLU A 82 3.86 6.96 -11.83
C GLU A 82 4.37 6.94 -10.40
N ILE A 83 4.48 5.76 -9.82
CA ILE A 83 4.78 5.62 -8.39
C ILE A 83 6.09 6.30 -8.00
N TYR A 84 7.10 6.19 -8.83
CA TYR A 84 8.42 6.75 -8.52
C TYR A 84 8.47 8.26 -8.63
N LYS A 85 7.64 8.84 -9.47
CA LYS A 85 7.60 10.29 -9.65
C LYS A 85 7.01 11.01 -8.46
N LYS A 86 6.10 10.35 -7.74
CA LYS A 86 5.35 10.97 -6.65
C LYS A 86 5.96 10.77 -5.28
N ILE A 87 6.89 9.85 -5.16
CA ILE A 87 7.52 9.52 -3.88
C ILE A 87 8.91 10.13 -3.77
N SER A 88 9.61 10.26 -4.88
CA SER A 88 10.96 10.81 -4.91
C SER A 88 10.98 12.31 -4.63
#